data_5785ba421f49f220dab9fc3eae34e878
#
_entry.id   5785ba421f49f220dab9fc3eae34e878
#
_cell.length_a   1.000
_cell.length_b   1.000
_cell.length_c   1.000
_cell.angle_alpha   90.00
_cell.angle_beta   90.00
_cell.angle_gamma   90.00
#
_symmetry.space_group_name_H-M   'P 1'
#
loop_
_entity.id
_entity.type
_entity.pdbx_description
1 polymer ?
#
loop_
_entity_poly.entity_id
_entity_poly.type
_entity_poly.pdbx_seq_one_letter_code
_entity_poly.pdbx_strand_id
1 'polypeptide(L)'
;DLFKSEKKFTEKKLRVFMTNAIKISNPIYFAISVDGRNIKKIFNSKYMKNVIFPMLEKKNIPIMILIGVKRNVNKNFKDGGDGIGNEDCSYLESIVRKNQKIKFLVTHLSDLSQYKLIVLSRKFSNLKLFGFWWFLNQRKMVSNILDQKINLLGFNFIAQHSDARVFEQLIYKWTTFKEILTDVLYEKYNSLEKDGLNISEKKVKRDINKILNPDLNNL
;
A
#
# COMPACT_ATOMS: atom_id res chain seq x y z
N ASP A 1 -6.61 -14.77 13.24
CA ASP A 1 -6.63 -15.67 14.42
C ASP A 1 -5.91 -17.00 14.24
N LEU A 2 -5.39 -17.32 13.07
CA LEU A 2 -4.52 -18.50 12.85
C LEU A 2 -3.25 -18.49 13.73
N PHE A 3 -2.80 -17.32 14.18
CA PHE A 3 -1.62 -17.16 15.02
C PHE A 3 -1.88 -17.27 16.54
N LYS A 4 -3.15 -17.25 16.96
CA LYS A 4 -3.50 -17.40 18.40
C LYS A 4 -3.54 -18.86 18.87
N SER A 5 -3.58 -19.82 17.94
CA SER A 5 -3.55 -21.26 18.26
C SER A 5 -2.17 -21.88 18.06
N GLU A 6 -1.11 -21.27 18.60
CA GLU A 6 0.30 -21.63 18.36
C GLU A 6 0.68 -23.09 18.62
N LYS A 7 -0.11 -23.85 19.37
CA LYS A 7 0.22 -25.24 19.74
C LYS A 7 -0.04 -26.30 18.65
N LYS A 8 -0.71 -25.96 17.53
CA LYS A 8 -1.11 -26.97 16.52
C LYS A 8 -0.77 -26.63 15.07
N PHE A 9 -0.24 -25.43 14.76
CA PHE A 9 0.03 -25.03 13.38
C PHE A 9 1.51 -25.21 13.04
N THR A 10 1.82 -26.08 12.08
CA THR A 10 3.19 -26.34 11.64
C THR A 10 3.49 -25.65 10.31
N GLU A 11 4.76 -25.40 10.00
CA GLU A 11 5.18 -24.85 8.70
C GLU A 11 4.68 -25.73 7.53
N LYS A 12 4.68 -27.05 7.70
CA LYS A 12 4.13 -27.98 6.70
C LYS A 12 2.64 -27.73 6.43
N LYS A 13 1.83 -27.60 7.50
CA LYS A 13 0.40 -27.30 7.37
C LYS A 13 0.16 -25.95 6.70
N LEU A 14 0.92 -24.93 7.09
CA LEU A 14 0.84 -23.61 6.48
C LEU A 14 1.18 -23.67 4.98
N ARG A 15 2.24 -24.39 4.61
CA ARG A 15 2.65 -24.55 3.21
C ARG A 15 1.56 -25.22 2.37
N VAL A 16 0.96 -26.28 2.87
CA VAL A 16 -0.16 -26.95 2.17
C VAL A 16 -1.35 -26.02 2.03
N PHE A 17 -1.76 -25.34 3.12
CA PHE A 17 -2.85 -24.39 3.08
C PHE A 17 -2.61 -23.27 2.06
N MET A 18 -1.44 -22.64 2.10
CA MET A 18 -1.07 -21.56 1.18
C MET A 18 -1.03 -22.03 -0.27
N THR A 19 -0.49 -23.22 -0.53
CA THR A 19 -0.46 -23.79 -1.89
C THR A 19 -1.87 -23.96 -2.46
N ASN A 20 -2.77 -24.50 -1.65
CA ASN A 20 -4.16 -24.69 -2.05
C ASN A 20 -4.89 -23.36 -2.22
N ALA A 21 -4.70 -22.43 -1.30
CA ALA A 21 -5.30 -21.10 -1.37
C ALA A 21 -4.87 -20.37 -2.66
N ILE A 22 -3.58 -20.36 -2.98
CA ILE A 22 -3.05 -19.74 -4.21
C ILE A 22 -3.63 -20.43 -5.46
N LYS A 23 -3.73 -21.76 -5.45
CA LYS A 23 -4.29 -22.51 -6.58
C LYS A 23 -5.77 -22.17 -6.83
N ILE A 24 -6.55 -22.02 -5.75
CA ILE A 24 -8.00 -21.79 -5.85
C ILE A 24 -8.30 -20.33 -6.20
N SER A 25 -7.63 -19.38 -5.53
CA SER A 25 -7.96 -17.96 -5.64
C SER A 25 -7.21 -17.22 -6.74
N ASN A 26 -6.11 -17.79 -7.25
CA ASN A 26 -5.21 -17.13 -8.21
C ASN A 26 -4.93 -15.65 -7.81
N PRO A 27 -4.38 -15.38 -6.62
CA PRO A 27 -4.34 -14.04 -6.07
C PRO A 27 -3.32 -13.16 -6.81
N ILE A 28 -3.69 -11.91 -7.05
CA ILE A 28 -2.80 -10.91 -7.63
C ILE A 28 -1.85 -10.29 -6.58
N TYR A 29 -2.18 -10.37 -5.30
CA TYR A 29 -1.32 -9.99 -4.17
C TYR A 29 -1.73 -10.73 -2.90
N PHE A 30 -0.86 -10.69 -1.91
CA PHE A 30 -1.09 -11.18 -0.57
C PHE A 30 -1.23 -10.00 0.39
N ALA A 31 -2.29 -9.93 1.19
CA ALA A 31 -2.53 -8.78 2.07
C ALA A 31 -2.32 -9.12 3.55
N ILE A 32 -1.68 -8.20 4.28
CA ILE A 32 -1.53 -8.26 5.73
C ILE A 32 -1.69 -6.86 6.35
N SER A 33 -2.47 -6.77 7.43
CA SER A 33 -2.57 -5.55 8.23
C SER A 33 -1.79 -5.72 9.53
N VAL A 34 -0.92 -4.76 9.85
CA VAL A 34 -0.02 -4.83 11.00
C VAL A 34 0.02 -3.51 11.79
N ASP A 35 0.12 -3.60 13.12
CA ASP A 35 0.55 -2.49 13.97
C ASP A 35 2.06 -2.32 13.79
N GLY A 36 2.55 -1.07 13.66
CA GLY A 36 3.98 -0.79 13.47
C GLY A 36 4.89 -1.45 14.51
N ARG A 37 4.43 -1.58 15.77
CA ARG A 37 5.16 -2.27 16.84
C ARG A 37 5.36 -3.77 16.57
N ASN A 38 4.44 -4.39 15.86
CA ASN A 38 4.43 -5.83 15.61
C ASN A 38 5.12 -6.23 14.30
N ILE A 39 5.43 -5.28 13.42
CA ILE A 39 5.99 -5.55 12.11
C ILE A 39 7.27 -6.39 12.20
N LYS A 40 8.19 -6.04 13.11
CA LYS A 40 9.43 -6.80 13.35
C LYS A 40 9.16 -8.23 13.78
N LYS A 41 8.25 -8.44 14.74
CA LYS A 41 7.89 -9.78 15.25
C LYS A 41 7.28 -10.64 14.15
N ILE A 42 6.33 -10.10 13.40
CA ILE A 42 5.61 -10.82 12.34
C ILE A 42 6.57 -11.22 11.22
N PHE A 43 7.33 -10.27 10.68
CA PHE A 43 8.19 -10.51 9.53
C PHE A 43 9.46 -11.33 9.86
N ASN A 44 9.85 -11.38 11.13
CA ASN A 44 10.91 -12.29 11.60
C ASN A 44 10.42 -13.68 12.00
N SER A 45 9.12 -13.92 12.00
CA SER A 45 8.60 -15.24 12.35
C SER A 45 9.10 -16.32 11.39
N LYS A 46 9.24 -17.56 11.90
CA LYS A 46 9.59 -18.72 11.06
C LYS A 46 8.61 -18.94 9.91
N TYR A 47 7.34 -18.64 10.12
CA TYR A 47 6.31 -18.75 9.08
C TYR A 47 6.53 -17.80 7.91
N MET A 48 6.85 -16.52 8.18
CA MET A 48 7.19 -15.57 7.13
C MET A 48 8.44 -16.01 6.38
N LYS A 49 9.53 -16.31 7.11
CA LYS A 49 10.84 -16.60 6.51
C LYS A 49 10.88 -17.93 5.75
N ASN A 50 10.29 -18.99 6.33
CA ASN A 50 10.46 -20.33 5.79
C ASN A 50 9.31 -20.77 4.87
N VAL A 51 8.16 -20.09 4.91
CA VAL A 51 6.99 -20.49 4.12
C VAL A 51 6.50 -19.37 3.22
N ILE A 52 6.09 -18.22 3.80
CA ILE A 52 5.38 -17.17 3.03
C ILE A 52 6.33 -16.54 2.03
N PHE A 53 7.45 -15.95 2.44
CA PHE A 53 8.38 -15.30 1.54
C PHE A 53 8.89 -16.20 0.40
N PRO A 54 9.36 -17.43 0.66
CA PRO A 54 9.77 -18.32 -0.43
C PRO A 54 8.65 -18.66 -1.41
N MET A 55 7.40 -18.73 -0.94
CA MET A 55 6.25 -18.98 -1.83
C MET A 55 5.92 -17.76 -2.67
N LEU A 56 5.90 -16.56 -2.08
CA LEU A 56 5.64 -15.30 -2.79
C LEU A 56 6.71 -15.05 -3.86
N GLU A 57 7.98 -15.25 -3.52
CA GLU A 57 9.11 -15.13 -4.46
C GLU A 57 8.94 -16.12 -5.63
N LYS A 58 8.73 -17.41 -5.33
CA LYS A 58 8.58 -18.45 -6.36
C LYS A 58 7.41 -18.20 -7.31
N LYS A 59 6.33 -17.59 -6.82
CA LYS A 59 5.10 -17.34 -7.57
C LYS A 59 5.01 -15.93 -8.13
N ASN A 60 6.01 -15.08 -7.85
CA ASN A 60 6.01 -13.65 -8.19
C ASN A 60 4.74 -12.91 -7.71
N ILE A 61 4.26 -13.25 -6.51
CA ILE A 61 3.08 -12.63 -5.90
C ILE A 61 3.53 -11.51 -4.97
N PRO A 62 3.11 -10.26 -5.17
CA PRO A 62 3.41 -9.14 -4.27
C PRO A 62 2.79 -9.34 -2.88
N ILE A 63 3.44 -8.78 -1.85
CA ILE A 63 2.84 -8.65 -0.52
C ILE A 63 2.38 -7.22 -0.27
N MET A 64 1.09 -7.06 0.02
CA MET A 64 0.47 -5.81 0.41
C MET A 64 0.48 -5.68 1.94
N ILE A 65 1.07 -4.59 2.45
CA ILE A 65 1.19 -4.34 3.88
C ILE A 65 0.45 -3.06 4.22
N LEU A 66 -0.57 -3.18 5.08
CA LEU A 66 -1.31 -2.06 5.64
C LEU A 66 -0.80 -1.83 7.07
N ILE A 67 -0.11 -0.70 7.30
CA ILE A 67 0.60 -0.44 8.55
C ILE A 67 -0.13 0.63 9.37
N GLY A 68 -0.11 0.47 10.70
CA GLY A 68 -0.44 1.54 11.64
C GLY A 68 -1.79 1.43 12.31
N VAL A 69 -2.58 0.36 12.09
CA VAL A 69 -3.86 0.21 12.80
C VAL A 69 -3.65 -0.27 14.23
N LYS A 70 -4.27 0.42 15.19
CA LYS A 70 -4.41 0.00 16.57
C LYS A 70 -5.85 -0.44 16.81
N ARG A 71 -6.02 -1.72 17.11
CA ARG A 71 -7.36 -2.29 17.33
C ARG A 71 -7.90 -1.94 18.71
N ASN A 72 -9.23 -1.76 18.79
CA ASN A 72 -9.98 -1.59 20.04
C ASN A 72 -9.47 -0.43 20.93
N VAL A 73 -9.17 0.71 20.34
CA VAL A 73 -8.85 1.95 21.11
C VAL A 73 -10.07 2.35 21.93
N ASN A 74 -11.26 2.30 21.35
CA ASN A 74 -12.51 2.40 22.05
C ASN A 74 -13.34 1.12 21.82
N LYS A 75 -13.36 0.25 22.82
CA LYS A 75 -14.03 -1.06 22.74
C LYS A 75 -15.54 -0.99 22.53
N ASN A 76 -16.17 0.11 22.94
CA ASN A 76 -17.62 0.29 22.84
C ASN A 76 -18.10 0.45 21.39
N PHE A 77 -17.21 0.88 20.48
CA PHE A 77 -17.53 1.06 19.06
C PHE A 77 -17.19 -0.14 18.17
N LYS A 78 -16.84 -1.27 18.75
CA LYS A 78 -16.45 -2.51 18.00
C LYS A 78 -15.40 -2.18 16.94
N ASP A 79 -15.66 -2.55 15.65
CA ASP A 79 -14.74 -2.27 14.53
C ASP A 79 -14.56 -0.76 14.27
N GLY A 80 -15.53 0.08 14.60
CA GLY A 80 -15.42 1.54 14.55
C GLY A 80 -14.53 2.13 15.64
N GLY A 81 -14.17 1.35 16.65
CA GLY A 81 -13.32 1.75 17.77
C GLY A 81 -11.82 1.61 17.52
N ASP A 82 -11.40 1.27 16.31
CA ASP A 82 -9.99 1.21 15.93
C ASP A 82 -9.43 2.62 15.73
N GLY A 83 -8.13 2.76 15.90
CA GLY A 83 -7.43 4.05 15.75
C GLY A 83 -6.04 3.91 15.15
N ILE A 84 -5.30 5.01 15.16
CA ILE A 84 -3.91 5.04 14.71
C ILE A 84 -3.01 4.49 15.81
N GLY A 85 -2.16 3.54 15.43
CA GLY A 85 -1.16 2.92 16.29
C GLY A 85 0.20 3.57 16.18
N ASN A 86 1.25 2.79 16.42
CA ASN A 86 2.62 3.25 16.31
C ASN A 86 2.98 3.52 14.84
N GLU A 87 3.60 4.65 14.58
CA GLU A 87 3.99 5.16 13.26
C GLU A 87 5.38 4.68 12.81
N ASP A 88 6.06 3.86 13.60
CA ASP A 88 7.41 3.41 13.27
C ASP A 88 7.44 2.47 12.06
N CYS A 89 7.95 2.98 10.96
CA CYS A 89 8.22 2.24 9.72
C CYS A 89 9.70 1.83 9.59
N SER A 90 10.53 2.01 10.60
CA SER A 90 11.99 1.80 10.48
C SER A 90 12.34 0.37 10.13
N TYR A 91 11.57 -0.59 10.62
CA TYR A 91 11.81 -1.99 10.32
C TYR A 91 11.44 -2.38 8.86
N LEU A 92 10.56 -1.62 8.21
CA LEU A 92 10.19 -1.84 6.81
C LEU A 92 11.41 -1.76 5.88
N GLU A 93 12.31 -0.80 6.10
CA GLU A 93 13.56 -0.69 5.34
C GLU A 93 14.38 -1.99 5.39
N SER A 94 14.53 -2.56 6.59
CA SER A 94 15.25 -3.83 6.78
C SER A 94 14.58 -4.99 6.06
N ILE A 95 13.25 -5.05 6.06
CA ILE A 95 12.48 -6.10 5.36
C ILE A 95 12.70 -6.01 3.86
N VAL A 96 12.49 -4.83 3.29
CA VAL A 96 12.57 -4.58 1.85
C VAL A 96 13.98 -4.82 1.33
N ARG A 97 15.00 -4.36 2.06
CA ARG A 97 16.42 -4.54 1.73
C ARG A 97 16.82 -6.02 1.70
N LYS A 98 16.32 -6.82 2.66
CA LYS A 98 16.67 -8.25 2.76
C LYS A 98 15.95 -9.13 1.76
N ASN A 99 14.82 -8.68 1.21
CA ASN A 99 13.95 -9.48 0.35
C ASN A 99 13.75 -8.82 -1.03
N GLN A 100 14.84 -8.55 -1.73
CA GLN A 100 14.82 -7.77 -2.98
C GLN A 100 14.02 -8.40 -4.12
N LYS A 101 13.83 -9.72 -4.09
CA LYS A 101 13.03 -10.44 -5.08
C LYS A 101 11.53 -10.43 -4.79
N ILE A 102 11.12 -9.95 -3.61
CA ILE A 102 9.72 -9.82 -3.23
C ILE A 102 9.28 -8.38 -3.49
N LYS A 103 8.15 -8.22 -4.15
CA LYS A 103 7.51 -6.92 -4.39
C LYS A 103 6.63 -6.56 -3.20
N PHE A 104 6.87 -5.40 -2.63
CA PHE A 104 6.13 -4.87 -1.48
C PHE A 104 5.22 -3.74 -1.91
N LEU A 105 3.93 -3.86 -1.61
CA LEU A 105 2.94 -2.79 -1.75
C LEU A 105 2.63 -2.29 -0.34
N VAL A 106 2.86 -1.02 -0.06
CA VAL A 106 2.74 -0.51 1.31
C VAL A 106 1.83 0.71 1.37
N THR A 107 0.93 0.72 2.34
CA THR A 107 0.21 1.91 2.78
C THR A 107 0.32 2.06 4.30
N HIS A 108 0.25 3.28 4.78
CA HIS A 108 0.27 3.58 6.22
C HIS A 108 -0.93 4.44 6.60
N LEU A 109 -1.47 4.21 7.79
CA LEU A 109 -2.68 4.87 8.28
C LEU A 109 -2.45 6.32 8.72
N SER A 110 -1.23 6.66 9.16
CA SER A 110 -0.86 8.01 9.62
C SER A 110 -0.25 8.84 8.50
N ASP A 111 -0.56 10.13 8.48
CA ASP A 111 0.02 11.14 7.61
C ASP A 111 1.50 11.42 7.95
N LEU A 112 1.87 11.36 9.23
CA LEU A 112 3.24 11.60 9.70
C LEU A 112 4.27 10.62 9.10
N SER A 113 3.84 9.44 8.72
CA SER A 113 4.72 8.42 8.10
C SER A 113 4.82 8.54 6.57
N GLN A 114 3.96 9.35 5.93
CA GLN A 114 3.85 9.35 4.46
C GLN A 114 5.13 9.81 3.78
N TYR A 115 5.71 10.92 4.22
CA TYR A 115 6.92 11.44 3.59
C TYR A 115 8.10 10.47 3.70
N LYS A 116 8.29 9.85 4.88
CA LYS A 116 9.32 8.82 5.10
C LYS A 116 9.13 7.63 4.14
N LEU A 117 7.89 7.17 3.97
CA LEU A 117 7.57 6.08 3.05
C LEU A 117 7.79 6.46 1.58
N ILE A 118 7.47 7.69 1.18
CA ILE A 118 7.73 8.19 -0.17
C ILE A 118 9.22 8.18 -0.47
N VAL A 119 10.04 8.70 0.47
CA VAL A 119 11.51 8.67 0.33
C VAL A 119 12.03 7.23 0.26
N LEU A 120 11.51 6.33 1.10
CA LEU A 120 11.90 4.92 1.10
C LEU A 120 11.55 4.24 -0.24
N SER A 121 10.34 4.45 -0.75
CA SER A 121 9.88 3.92 -2.04
C SER A 121 10.75 4.40 -3.21
N ARG A 122 11.28 5.62 -3.15
CA ARG A 122 12.23 6.13 -4.14
C ARG A 122 13.57 5.36 -4.12
N LYS A 123 13.94 4.78 -2.97
CA LYS A 123 15.24 4.10 -2.79
C LYS A 123 15.22 2.61 -3.11
N PHE A 124 14.04 1.99 -3.09
CA PHE A 124 13.88 0.56 -3.28
C PHE A 124 12.90 0.26 -4.43
N SER A 125 13.40 -0.30 -5.53
CA SER A 125 12.59 -0.64 -6.70
C SER A 125 11.52 -1.70 -6.41
N ASN A 126 11.74 -2.53 -5.40
CA ASN A 126 10.81 -3.55 -4.94
C ASN A 126 9.79 -3.05 -3.91
N LEU A 127 9.74 -1.74 -3.63
CA LEU A 127 8.75 -1.11 -2.76
C LEU A 127 7.91 -0.11 -3.54
N LYS A 128 6.60 -0.30 -3.59
CA LYS A 128 5.64 0.67 -4.12
C LYS A 128 4.62 1.07 -3.06
N LEU A 129 4.29 2.34 -3.04
CA LEU A 129 3.19 2.84 -2.23
C LEU A 129 1.88 2.66 -2.95
N PHE A 130 0.80 2.42 -2.20
CA PHE A 130 -0.53 2.33 -2.76
C PHE A 130 -1.57 3.10 -1.94
N GLY A 131 -2.44 3.77 -2.64
CA GLY A 131 -3.67 4.40 -2.18
C GLY A 131 -3.55 5.35 -0.99
N PHE A 132 -4.73 5.62 -0.44
CA PHE A 132 -4.93 6.38 0.79
C PHE A 132 -5.86 5.57 1.69
N TRP A 133 -5.35 5.15 2.85
CA TRP A 133 -6.09 4.23 3.70
C TRP A 133 -6.85 4.97 4.80
N TRP A 134 -8.13 4.64 4.98
CA TRP A 134 -9.05 5.02 6.05
C TRP A 134 -8.96 6.51 6.46
N PHE A 135 -8.23 6.85 7.54
CA PHE A 135 -8.15 8.23 8.06
C PHE A 135 -7.45 9.22 7.13
N LEU A 136 -6.72 8.74 6.13
CA LEU A 136 -6.11 9.57 5.12
C LEU A 136 -7.07 10.00 4.01
N ASN A 137 -8.28 9.42 3.92
CA ASN A 137 -9.27 9.77 2.89
C ASN A 137 -9.96 11.13 3.17
N GLN A 138 -9.19 12.16 3.48
CA GLN A 138 -9.64 13.53 3.62
C GLN A 138 -9.06 14.35 2.45
N ARG A 139 -9.89 15.17 1.79
CA ARG A 139 -9.49 15.87 0.56
C ARG A 139 -8.14 16.56 0.67
N LYS A 140 -7.91 17.34 1.72
CA LYS A 140 -6.65 18.07 1.90
C LYS A 140 -5.46 17.15 2.14
N MET A 141 -5.63 16.08 2.92
CA MET A 141 -4.56 15.08 3.13
C MET A 141 -4.22 14.36 1.84
N VAL A 142 -5.23 13.89 1.11
CA VAL A 142 -5.02 13.21 -0.18
C VAL A 142 -4.30 14.14 -1.15
N SER A 143 -4.73 15.40 -1.29
CA SER A 143 -4.10 16.39 -2.18
C SER A 143 -2.61 16.58 -1.83
N ASN A 144 -2.30 16.85 -0.56
CA ASN A 144 -0.92 17.12 -0.12
C ASN A 144 0.00 15.88 -0.32
N ILE A 145 -0.48 14.70 0.05
CA ILE A 145 0.31 13.47 -0.07
C ILE A 145 0.47 13.07 -1.55
N LEU A 146 -0.56 13.27 -2.37
CA LEU A 146 -0.52 13.01 -3.81
C LEU A 146 0.50 13.92 -4.50
N ASP A 147 0.50 15.21 -4.15
CA ASP A 147 1.49 16.17 -4.63
C ASP A 147 2.92 15.71 -4.31
N GLN A 148 3.19 15.32 -3.07
CA GLN A 148 4.50 14.80 -2.66
C GLN A 148 4.88 13.50 -3.40
N LYS A 149 3.93 12.57 -3.57
CA LYS A 149 4.15 11.33 -4.33
C LYS A 149 4.54 11.62 -5.77
N ILE A 150 3.82 12.52 -6.44
CA ILE A 150 4.12 12.89 -7.83
C ILE A 150 5.49 13.57 -7.93
N ASN A 151 5.82 14.48 -7.01
CA ASN A 151 7.11 15.19 -7.01
C ASN A 151 8.30 14.24 -6.85
N LEU A 152 8.20 13.24 -5.98
CA LEU A 152 9.31 12.37 -5.63
C LEU A 152 9.35 11.05 -6.39
N LEU A 153 8.19 10.51 -6.79
CA LEU A 153 8.07 9.20 -7.44
C LEU A 153 7.63 9.29 -8.90
N GLY A 154 7.25 10.49 -9.38
CA GLY A 154 6.54 10.62 -10.65
C GLY A 154 5.21 9.87 -10.58
N PHE A 155 5.01 8.89 -11.46
CA PHE A 155 3.80 8.05 -11.48
C PHE A 155 4.09 6.60 -11.04
N ASN A 156 5.22 6.36 -10.36
CA ASN A 156 5.62 5.03 -9.92
C ASN A 156 5.04 4.68 -8.54
N PHE A 157 3.71 4.74 -8.43
CA PHE A 157 2.93 4.31 -7.26
C PHE A 157 1.52 3.91 -7.71
N ILE A 158 0.79 3.19 -6.87
CA ILE A 158 -0.63 2.90 -7.09
C ILE A 158 -1.44 4.03 -6.47
N ALA A 159 -2.18 4.76 -7.30
CA ALA A 159 -2.77 6.03 -6.91
C ALA A 159 -3.81 5.90 -5.81
N GLN A 160 -4.73 4.95 -5.92
CA GLN A 160 -5.83 4.76 -4.98
C GLN A 160 -6.17 3.29 -4.81
N HIS A 161 -6.75 2.95 -3.66
CA HIS A 161 -7.46 1.71 -3.41
C HIS A 161 -8.74 2.02 -2.63
N SER A 162 -9.78 1.24 -2.85
CA SER A 162 -11.07 1.54 -2.26
C SER A 162 -11.16 1.13 -0.80
N ASP A 163 -10.59 0.00 -0.40
CA ASP A 163 -10.82 -0.59 0.92
C ASP A 163 -12.32 -0.54 1.30
N ALA A 164 -13.16 -0.87 0.30
CA ALA A 164 -14.59 -0.69 0.39
C ALA A 164 -15.24 -1.88 1.09
N ARG A 165 -16.12 -1.61 2.04
CA ARG A 165 -16.98 -2.61 2.70
C ARG A 165 -18.38 -2.67 2.10
N VAL A 166 -18.80 -1.57 1.44
CA VAL A 166 -20.09 -1.44 0.75
C VAL A 166 -19.85 -0.82 -0.62
N PHE A 167 -20.76 -1.09 -1.56
CA PHE A 167 -20.58 -0.71 -2.97
C PHE A 167 -20.48 0.81 -3.17
N GLU A 168 -21.21 1.58 -2.41
CA GLU A 168 -21.22 3.05 -2.47
C GLU A 168 -19.86 3.66 -2.15
N GLN A 169 -19.04 2.99 -1.33
CA GLN A 169 -17.68 3.43 -1.03
C GLN A 169 -16.76 3.40 -2.25
N LEU A 170 -16.99 2.50 -3.20
CA LEU A 170 -16.26 2.52 -4.48
C LEU A 170 -16.55 3.81 -5.23
N ILE A 171 -17.83 4.17 -5.34
CA ILE A 171 -18.27 5.31 -6.13
C ILE A 171 -17.69 6.60 -5.55
N TYR A 172 -18.00 6.92 -4.28
CA TYR A 172 -17.60 8.22 -3.73
C TYR A 172 -16.07 8.37 -3.57
N LYS A 173 -15.36 7.30 -3.16
CA LYS A 173 -13.90 7.36 -3.00
C LYS A 173 -13.19 7.63 -4.33
N TRP A 174 -13.62 6.96 -5.40
CA TRP A 174 -13.01 7.16 -6.71
C TRP A 174 -13.41 8.48 -7.35
N THR A 175 -14.65 8.93 -7.16
CA THR A 175 -15.10 10.24 -7.66
C THR A 175 -14.31 11.35 -6.98
N THR A 176 -14.28 11.38 -5.65
CA THR A 176 -13.50 12.36 -4.88
C THR A 176 -12.01 12.31 -5.22
N PHE A 177 -11.45 11.12 -5.38
CA PHE A 177 -10.02 10.99 -5.74
C PHE A 177 -9.73 11.56 -7.12
N LYS A 178 -10.57 11.31 -8.11
CA LYS A 178 -10.39 11.85 -9.47
C LYS A 178 -10.46 13.39 -9.50
N GLU A 179 -11.35 13.99 -8.74
CA GLU A 179 -11.41 15.45 -8.58
C GLU A 179 -10.09 15.99 -8.01
N ILE A 180 -9.60 15.41 -6.90
CA ILE A 180 -8.34 15.81 -6.29
C ILE A 180 -7.16 15.63 -7.24
N LEU A 181 -7.12 14.51 -7.96
CA LEU A 181 -6.08 14.24 -8.96
C LEU A 181 -6.08 15.27 -10.07
N THR A 182 -7.27 15.69 -10.52
CA THR A 182 -7.41 16.74 -11.54
C THR A 182 -6.83 18.06 -11.04
N ASP A 183 -7.17 18.49 -9.83
CA ASP A 183 -6.67 19.71 -9.24
C ASP A 183 -5.13 19.68 -9.10
N VAL A 184 -4.59 18.61 -8.55
CA VAL A 184 -3.14 18.46 -8.36
C VAL A 184 -2.38 18.44 -9.70
N LEU A 185 -2.87 17.73 -10.68
CA LEU A 185 -2.24 17.69 -12.00
C LEU A 185 -2.34 19.01 -12.74
N TYR A 186 -3.49 19.68 -12.62
CA TYR A 186 -3.68 21.02 -13.22
C TYR A 186 -2.66 22.02 -12.68
N GLU A 187 -2.50 22.10 -11.35
CA GLU A 187 -1.51 22.97 -10.72
C GLU A 187 -0.09 22.66 -11.21
N LYS A 188 0.27 21.38 -11.31
CA LYS A 188 1.60 20.95 -11.78
C LYS A 188 1.86 21.30 -13.24
N TYR A 189 0.92 21.02 -14.12
CA TYR A 189 1.10 21.33 -15.55
C TYR A 189 1.12 22.82 -15.80
N ASN A 190 0.29 23.58 -15.09
CA ASN A 190 0.28 25.03 -15.14
C ASN A 190 1.64 25.64 -14.71
N SER A 191 2.26 25.07 -13.67
CA SER A 191 3.60 25.48 -13.27
C SER A 191 4.64 25.20 -14.35
N LEU A 192 4.61 24.00 -14.94
CA LEU A 192 5.53 23.60 -16.01
C LEU A 192 5.37 24.46 -17.27
N GLU A 193 4.15 24.84 -17.62
CA GLU A 193 3.88 25.75 -18.75
C GLU A 193 4.41 27.16 -18.49
N LYS A 194 4.27 27.68 -17.26
CA LYS A 194 4.88 28.95 -16.85
C LYS A 194 6.40 28.93 -16.92
N ASP A 195 7.00 27.75 -16.70
CA ASP A 195 8.44 27.53 -16.85
C ASP A 195 8.88 27.32 -18.32
N GLY A 196 7.96 27.49 -19.29
CA GLY A 196 8.22 27.44 -20.73
C GLY A 196 8.09 26.05 -21.36
N LEU A 197 7.59 25.05 -20.63
CA LEU A 197 7.39 23.70 -21.18
C LEU A 197 6.06 23.63 -21.94
N ASN A 198 6.06 23.09 -23.14
CA ASN A 198 4.84 22.83 -23.90
C ASN A 198 4.20 21.50 -23.45
N ILE A 199 3.02 21.57 -22.84
CA ILE A 199 2.27 20.43 -22.33
C ILE A 199 1.16 20.06 -23.31
N SER A 200 1.37 19.00 -24.09
CA SER A 200 0.33 18.53 -25.02
C SER A 200 -0.77 17.74 -24.30
N GLU A 201 -1.99 17.82 -24.81
CA GLU A 201 -3.13 17.03 -24.35
C GLU A 201 -2.82 15.52 -24.37
N LYS A 202 -2.08 15.04 -25.39
CA LYS A 202 -1.63 13.65 -25.50
C LYS A 202 -0.75 13.24 -24.31
N LYS A 203 0.13 14.15 -23.85
CA LYS A 203 0.97 13.90 -22.65
C LYS A 203 0.11 13.78 -21.41
N VAL A 204 -0.82 14.70 -21.20
CA VAL A 204 -1.72 14.71 -20.03
C VAL A 204 -2.55 13.41 -19.97
N LYS A 205 -3.18 13.03 -21.09
CA LYS A 205 -3.97 11.79 -21.19
C LYS A 205 -3.13 10.54 -20.88
N ARG A 206 -1.90 10.47 -21.39
CA ARG A 206 -0.98 9.37 -21.10
C ARG A 206 -0.62 9.31 -19.61
N ASP A 207 -0.35 10.44 -18.99
CA ASP A 207 0.08 10.52 -17.60
C ASP A 207 -1.10 10.17 -16.66
N ILE A 208 -2.31 10.65 -16.94
CA ILE A 208 -3.54 10.25 -16.22
C ILE A 208 -3.76 8.74 -16.34
N ASN A 209 -3.62 8.19 -17.54
CA ASN A 209 -3.81 6.75 -17.75
C ASN A 209 -2.79 5.92 -16.96
N LYS A 210 -1.54 6.33 -16.86
CA LYS A 210 -0.52 5.68 -16.02
C LYS A 210 -0.88 5.69 -14.54
N ILE A 211 -1.46 6.78 -14.05
CA ILE A 211 -1.85 6.89 -12.63
C ILE A 211 -3.07 6.02 -12.33
N LEU A 212 -4.10 6.05 -13.21
CA LEU A 212 -5.37 5.38 -12.94
C LEU A 212 -5.35 3.88 -13.28
N ASN A 213 -4.48 3.48 -14.21
CA ASN A 213 -4.35 2.09 -14.66
C ASN A 213 -2.91 1.58 -14.48
N PRO A 214 -2.44 1.45 -13.24
CA PRO A 214 -1.10 0.92 -12.99
C PRO A 214 -1.01 -0.53 -13.50
N ASP A 215 0.07 -0.84 -14.21
CA ASP A 215 0.34 -2.22 -14.60
C ASP A 215 0.78 -3.03 -13.38
N LEU A 216 -0.14 -3.83 -12.85
CA LEU A 216 0.10 -4.68 -11.68
C LEU A 216 1.02 -5.87 -11.99
N ASN A 217 1.21 -6.23 -13.25
CA ASN A 217 2.12 -7.31 -13.64
C ASN A 217 3.58 -6.83 -13.66
N ASN A 218 3.79 -5.54 -13.87
CA ASN A 218 5.11 -4.89 -13.86
C ASN A 218 5.40 -4.11 -12.57
N LEU A 219 4.74 -4.50 -11.49
CA LEU A 219 5.00 -3.95 -10.15
C LEU A 219 6.38 -4.35 -9.65
#